data_c74072ac34ce9f6231429a229cb725a1
#
_entry.id   c74072ac34ce9f6231429a229cb725a1
#
_cell.length_a   1.000
_cell.length_b   1.000
_cell.length_c   1.000
_cell.angle_alpha   90.00
_cell.angle_beta   90.00
_cell.angle_gamma   90.00
#
_symmetry.space_group_name_H-M   'P 1'
#
loop_
_entity.id
_entity.type
_entity.pdbx_description
1 polymer ?
#
loop_
_entity_poly.entity_id
_entity_poly.type
_entity_poly.pdbx_seq_one_letter_code
_entity_poly.pdbx_strand_id
1 'polypeptide(L)'
;SAATTQFPTATILAYPRIGRQRQLKRALEAYWAGRSSETELLEAASKLRQENLARLVELGLGASDASLADAPSFYDQVLDATVLLGAIPQRFAGREGLDLYFALARGDEKVGPEEMTKWFDTNYHYLVPEIGPDTPLRFADDAVTRKFVQARQWGYVTRPVLVGPLTYLALAKADPATPDFDPLSRLDEAVAAYEQALASLHEAGAPWVQLDEPALTSDNLSHPRAELAKLAVGVYERLAKATNRPQILVTTPYGDASQAVGALAKTGVEAIHVDTLRGSLPKDADLSGVTLVVGAVDGRYIWRADLAALRQTLTAAQALGAAKVTVATSNSLQHVPHDTALETWDDPTLNENLHAWLAFADQKVQEVVTLARGLDEGWEAIDGEVAEATRVLEQRAAAPGVVRPEVRSRTAALTDA
;
A
#
# COMPACT_ATOMS: atom_id res chain seq x y z
N SER A 1 -6.16 -24.42 -17.10
CA SER A 1 -5.58 -23.14 -16.67
C SER A 1 -6.71 -22.21 -16.26
N ALA A 2 -6.69 -21.67 -15.05
CA ALA A 2 -7.63 -20.65 -14.67
C ALA A 2 -7.48 -19.47 -15.64
N ALA A 3 -8.61 -18.94 -16.16
CA ALA A 3 -8.57 -17.75 -16.98
C ALA A 3 -7.89 -16.62 -16.20
N THR A 4 -6.87 -15.98 -16.79
CA THR A 4 -6.19 -14.85 -16.17
C THR A 4 -7.18 -13.72 -15.97
N THR A 5 -7.40 -13.31 -14.72
CA THR A 5 -8.27 -12.18 -14.40
C THR A 5 -7.58 -10.89 -14.81
N GLN A 6 -8.23 -10.10 -15.66
CA GLN A 6 -7.72 -8.80 -16.05
C GLN A 6 -7.63 -7.87 -14.83
N PHE A 7 -6.59 -7.02 -14.78
CA PHE A 7 -6.47 -6.04 -13.70
C PHE A 7 -7.63 -5.03 -13.78
N PRO A 8 -8.25 -4.66 -12.64
CA PRO A 8 -9.38 -3.74 -12.63
C PRO A 8 -8.99 -2.32 -13.09
N THR A 9 -9.94 -1.55 -13.60
CA THR A 9 -9.70 -0.17 -14.03
C THR A 9 -9.55 0.80 -12.86
N ALA A 10 -10.18 0.49 -11.73
CA ALA A 10 -10.11 1.28 -10.48
C ALA A 10 -9.49 0.44 -9.37
N THR A 11 -8.53 1.01 -8.65
CA THR A 11 -8.02 0.39 -7.43
C THR A 11 -7.36 1.42 -6.51
N ILE A 12 -6.98 0.96 -5.34
CA ILE A 12 -6.15 1.68 -4.37
C ILE A 12 -4.96 0.81 -4.02
N LEU A 13 -3.92 1.37 -3.40
CA LEU A 13 -2.77 0.57 -2.96
C LEU A 13 -2.96 -0.06 -1.59
N ALA A 14 -3.69 0.58 -0.70
CA ALA A 14 -4.19 0.04 0.57
C ALA A 14 -5.17 1.04 1.19
N TYR A 15 -6.00 0.57 2.12
CA TYR A 15 -7.00 1.35 2.84
C TYR A 15 -6.58 1.51 4.30
N PRO A 16 -6.98 2.59 5.01
CA PRO A 16 -6.68 2.73 6.41
C PRO A 16 -7.23 1.55 7.22
N ARG A 17 -6.39 0.94 8.04
CA ARG A 17 -6.76 -0.28 8.79
C ARG A 17 -7.22 -0.01 10.22
N ILE A 18 -6.97 1.20 10.72
CA ILE A 18 -7.24 1.54 12.12
C ILE A 18 -8.74 1.59 12.45
N GLY A 19 -9.58 1.81 11.45
CA GLY A 19 -11.04 1.92 11.59
C GLY A 19 -11.52 3.37 11.71
N ARG A 20 -12.78 3.60 11.30
CA ARG A 20 -13.41 4.93 11.30
C ARG A 20 -13.48 5.55 12.69
N GLN A 21 -13.54 4.72 13.73
CA GLN A 21 -13.62 5.11 15.15
C GLN A 21 -12.38 4.62 15.92
N ARG A 22 -11.27 4.38 15.24
CA ARG A 22 -10.02 3.89 15.82
C ARG A 22 -10.18 2.54 16.54
N GLN A 23 -11.05 1.67 16.03
CA GLN A 23 -11.37 0.39 16.65
C GLN A 23 -10.13 -0.49 16.86
N LEU A 24 -9.23 -0.55 15.87
CA LEU A 24 -8.01 -1.36 15.98
C LEU A 24 -7.10 -0.86 17.10
N LYS A 25 -6.92 0.46 17.22
CA LYS A 25 -6.11 1.05 18.26
C LYS A 25 -6.64 0.68 19.66
N ARG A 26 -7.95 0.81 19.84
CA ARG A 26 -8.60 0.47 21.12
C ARG A 26 -8.49 -1.03 21.44
N ALA A 27 -8.66 -1.88 20.43
CA ALA A 27 -8.52 -3.33 20.59
C ALA A 27 -7.11 -3.72 20.98
N LEU A 28 -6.08 -3.13 20.35
CA LEU A 28 -4.68 -3.36 20.69
C LEU A 28 -4.35 -2.87 22.10
N GLU A 29 -4.76 -1.67 22.46
CA GLU A 29 -4.51 -1.10 23.79
C GLU A 29 -5.17 -1.95 24.89
N ALA A 30 -6.39 -2.44 24.67
CA ALA A 30 -7.06 -3.33 25.60
C ALA A 30 -6.33 -4.67 25.77
N TYR A 31 -5.85 -5.24 24.66
CA TYR A 31 -5.05 -6.48 24.70
C TYR A 31 -3.72 -6.28 25.43
N TRP A 32 -2.99 -5.22 25.12
CA TRP A 32 -1.72 -4.91 25.78
C TRP A 32 -1.87 -4.63 27.26
N ALA A 33 -3.01 -4.06 27.67
CA ALA A 33 -3.31 -3.79 29.08
C ALA A 33 -3.88 -5.00 29.84
N GLY A 34 -4.04 -6.14 29.17
CA GLY A 34 -4.59 -7.35 29.76
C GLY A 34 -6.11 -7.32 29.99
N ARG A 35 -6.83 -6.35 29.39
CA ARG A 35 -8.29 -6.23 29.50
C ARG A 35 -9.04 -7.09 28.50
N SER A 36 -8.39 -7.59 27.47
CA SER A 36 -8.98 -8.48 26.49
C SER A 36 -8.06 -9.65 26.17
N SER A 37 -8.66 -10.76 25.72
CA SER A 37 -7.92 -11.96 25.30
C SER A 37 -7.41 -11.84 23.86
N GLU A 38 -6.50 -12.74 23.49
CA GLU A 38 -6.06 -12.89 22.10
C GLU A 38 -7.23 -13.16 21.16
N THR A 39 -8.15 -14.05 21.54
CA THR A 39 -9.36 -14.35 20.76
C THR A 39 -10.19 -13.10 20.53
N GLU A 40 -10.41 -12.29 21.56
CA GLU A 40 -11.16 -11.04 21.44
C GLU A 40 -10.47 -10.05 20.51
N LEU A 41 -9.14 -9.92 20.57
CA LEU A 41 -8.37 -9.08 19.66
C LEU A 41 -8.51 -9.55 18.21
N LEU A 42 -8.36 -10.85 17.94
CA LEU A 42 -8.46 -11.42 16.61
C LEU A 42 -9.88 -11.25 16.03
N GLU A 43 -10.91 -11.45 16.85
CA GLU A 43 -12.31 -11.22 16.45
C GLU A 43 -12.57 -9.76 16.10
N ALA A 44 -12.10 -8.83 16.93
CA ALA A 44 -12.25 -7.39 16.68
C ALA A 44 -11.55 -6.97 15.39
N ALA A 45 -10.34 -7.47 15.15
CA ALA A 45 -9.58 -7.19 13.94
C ALA A 45 -10.25 -7.76 12.70
N SER A 46 -10.77 -8.99 12.76
CA SER A 46 -11.49 -9.61 11.66
C SER A 46 -12.77 -8.87 11.31
N LYS A 47 -13.54 -8.48 12.32
CA LYS A 47 -14.79 -7.71 12.14
C LYS A 47 -14.50 -6.38 11.44
N LEU A 48 -13.48 -5.66 11.91
CA LEU A 48 -13.08 -4.38 11.34
C LEU A 48 -12.62 -4.54 9.88
N ARG A 49 -11.81 -5.56 9.60
CA ARG A 49 -11.34 -5.84 8.24
C ARG A 49 -12.51 -6.14 7.31
N GLN A 50 -13.47 -6.93 7.75
CA GLN A 50 -14.69 -7.22 6.99
C GLN A 50 -15.49 -5.94 6.71
N GLU A 51 -15.66 -5.08 7.70
CA GLU A 51 -16.34 -3.78 7.55
C GLU A 51 -15.61 -2.87 6.55
N ASN A 52 -14.27 -2.85 6.58
CA ASN A 52 -13.46 -2.05 5.66
C ASN A 52 -13.61 -2.55 4.21
N LEU A 53 -13.61 -3.86 3.98
CA LEU A 53 -13.83 -4.44 2.65
C LEU A 53 -15.25 -4.11 2.13
N ALA A 54 -16.24 -4.24 2.98
CA ALA A 54 -17.61 -3.87 2.63
C ALA A 54 -17.74 -2.39 2.27
N ARG A 55 -17.06 -1.52 3.03
CA ARG A 55 -17.05 -0.08 2.75
C ARG A 55 -16.44 0.24 1.40
N LEU A 56 -15.32 -0.39 1.04
CA LEU A 56 -14.70 -0.19 -0.27
C LEU A 56 -15.63 -0.58 -1.42
N VAL A 57 -16.36 -1.68 -1.27
CA VAL A 57 -17.35 -2.09 -2.27
C VAL A 57 -18.51 -1.08 -2.35
N GLU A 58 -18.98 -0.60 -1.23
CA GLU A 58 -20.00 0.46 -1.18
C GLU A 58 -19.54 1.73 -1.90
N LEU A 59 -18.25 2.07 -1.80
CA LEU A 59 -17.66 3.24 -2.47
C LEU A 59 -17.44 3.03 -3.98
N GLY A 60 -17.63 1.81 -4.49
CA GLY A 60 -17.60 1.52 -5.92
C GLY A 60 -16.51 0.59 -6.43
N LEU A 61 -15.65 0.06 -5.53
CA LEU A 61 -14.66 -0.94 -5.94
C LEU A 61 -15.33 -2.32 -6.07
N GLY A 62 -14.83 -3.15 -6.99
CA GLY A 62 -15.37 -4.48 -7.22
C GLY A 62 -15.04 -5.46 -6.10
N ALA A 63 -16.02 -6.28 -5.72
CA ALA A 63 -15.86 -7.29 -4.67
C ALA A 63 -15.02 -8.49 -5.11
N SER A 64 -14.94 -8.78 -6.43
CA SER A 64 -14.41 -10.05 -6.94
C SER A 64 -13.37 -9.91 -8.07
N ASP A 65 -12.96 -8.69 -8.40
CA ASP A 65 -12.05 -8.39 -9.51
C ASP A 65 -10.62 -8.04 -9.07
N ALA A 66 -10.28 -8.28 -7.81
CA ALA A 66 -9.01 -7.94 -7.19
C ALA A 66 -8.73 -6.42 -7.11
N SER A 67 -9.77 -5.57 -7.20
CA SER A 67 -9.61 -4.14 -6.95
C SER A 67 -9.44 -3.80 -5.47
N LEU A 68 -9.82 -4.72 -4.57
CA LEU A 68 -9.65 -4.57 -3.14
C LEU A 68 -8.23 -4.94 -2.74
N ALA A 69 -7.38 -3.95 -2.54
CA ALA A 69 -6.05 -4.15 -1.98
C ALA A 69 -6.19 -4.44 -0.48
N ASP A 70 -5.69 -5.59 -0.05
CA ASP A 70 -5.85 -6.05 1.32
C ASP A 70 -4.48 -6.18 2.00
N ALA A 71 -4.21 -5.27 2.93
CA ALA A 71 -2.94 -5.15 3.65
C ALA A 71 -3.18 -5.14 5.16
N PRO A 72 -3.80 -6.20 5.73
CA PRO A 72 -4.07 -6.23 7.16
C PRO A 72 -2.77 -6.31 7.95
N SER A 73 -2.69 -5.56 9.03
CA SER A 73 -1.53 -5.56 9.93
C SER A 73 -1.97 -5.09 11.32
N PHE A 74 -1.37 -5.63 12.37
CA PHE A 74 -1.54 -5.09 13.72
C PHE A 74 -0.60 -3.93 14.01
N TYR A 75 0.49 -3.81 13.27
CA TYR A 75 1.52 -2.82 13.57
C TYR A 75 2.10 -2.17 12.32
N ASP A 76 2.91 -2.89 11.54
CA ASP A 76 3.43 -2.42 10.25
C ASP A 76 3.71 -3.57 9.29
N GLN A 77 3.74 -3.27 8.00
CA GLN A 77 3.89 -4.27 6.95
C GLN A 77 5.30 -4.87 6.86
N VAL A 78 6.33 -4.14 7.30
CA VAL A 78 7.70 -4.66 7.33
C VAL A 78 7.82 -5.70 8.44
N LEU A 79 7.22 -5.45 9.61
CA LEU A 79 7.13 -6.43 10.68
C LEU A 79 6.39 -7.69 10.22
N ASP A 80 5.28 -7.52 9.50
CA ASP A 80 4.55 -8.66 8.94
C ASP A 80 5.43 -9.49 8.00
N ALA A 81 6.26 -8.83 7.18
CA ALA A 81 7.23 -9.52 6.31
C ALA A 81 8.31 -10.24 7.13
N THR A 82 8.78 -9.66 8.22
CA THR A 82 9.73 -10.30 9.12
C THR A 82 9.17 -11.62 9.66
N VAL A 83 7.92 -11.63 10.08
CA VAL A 83 7.24 -12.84 10.57
C VAL A 83 7.02 -13.84 9.44
N LEU A 84 6.57 -13.39 8.28
CA LEU A 84 6.40 -14.24 7.09
C LEU A 84 7.69 -14.97 6.73
N LEU A 85 8.83 -14.26 6.78
CA LEU A 85 10.14 -14.78 6.42
C LEU A 85 10.83 -15.52 7.58
N GLY A 86 10.27 -15.50 8.76
CA GLY A 86 10.90 -16.08 9.95
C GLY A 86 12.24 -15.42 10.30
N ALA A 87 12.44 -14.18 9.87
CA ALA A 87 13.69 -13.43 10.06
C ALA A 87 13.79 -12.87 11.47
N ILE A 88 13.77 -13.76 12.45
CA ILE A 88 13.67 -13.42 13.86
C ILE A 88 15.07 -13.34 14.50
N PRO A 89 15.44 -12.19 15.08
CA PRO A 89 16.72 -12.08 15.80
C PRO A 89 16.80 -13.07 16.96
N GLN A 90 18.01 -13.59 17.21
CA GLN A 90 18.26 -14.62 18.23
C GLN A 90 17.76 -14.23 19.61
N ARG A 91 17.80 -12.94 19.97
CA ARG A 91 17.33 -12.49 21.29
C ARG A 91 15.83 -12.69 21.54
N PHE A 92 15.05 -12.92 20.49
CA PHE A 92 13.61 -13.21 20.58
C PHE A 92 13.30 -14.71 20.56
N ALA A 93 14.32 -15.57 20.57
CA ALA A 93 14.13 -17.03 20.54
C ALA A 93 13.21 -17.52 21.67
N GLY A 94 12.39 -18.51 21.37
CA GLY A 94 11.43 -19.11 22.32
C GLY A 94 10.08 -18.41 22.38
N ARG A 95 9.88 -17.33 21.65
CA ARG A 95 8.58 -16.65 21.55
C ARG A 95 7.88 -17.06 20.26
N GLU A 96 6.55 -17.13 20.32
CA GLU A 96 5.70 -17.56 19.19
C GLU A 96 4.45 -16.68 19.08
N GLY A 97 3.79 -16.72 17.92
CA GLY A 97 2.51 -16.09 17.69
C GLY A 97 2.50 -14.58 17.98
N LEU A 98 1.45 -14.10 18.63
CA LEU A 98 1.32 -12.68 18.97
C LEU A 98 2.32 -12.24 20.04
N ASP A 99 2.76 -13.12 20.93
CA ASP A 99 3.80 -12.80 21.90
C ASP A 99 5.11 -12.42 21.19
N LEU A 100 5.49 -13.19 20.17
CA LEU A 100 6.64 -12.85 19.33
C LEU A 100 6.42 -11.55 18.56
N TYR A 101 5.28 -11.42 17.90
CA TYR A 101 4.94 -10.27 17.08
C TYR A 101 5.04 -8.96 17.89
N PHE A 102 4.41 -8.90 19.05
CA PHE A 102 4.44 -7.71 19.90
C PHE A 102 5.74 -7.53 20.66
N ALA A 103 6.50 -8.60 20.94
CA ALA A 103 7.85 -8.47 21.48
C ALA A 103 8.78 -7.77 20.48
N LEU A 104 8.71 -8.14 19.19
CA LEU A 104 9.44 -7.44 18.12
C LEU A 104 9.07 -5.96 18.06
N ALA A 105 7.80 -5.65 18.19
CA ALA A 105 7.26 -4.29 18.05
C ALA A 105 7.53 -3.41 19.26
N ARG A 106 7.39 -3.95 20.47
CA ARG A 106 7.34 -3.18 21.72
C ARG A 106 8.34 -3.63 22.77
N GLY A 107 8.99 -4.77 22.54
CA GLY A 107 9.77 -5.43 23.58
C GLY A 107 8.89 -6.05 24.66
N ASP A 108 9.53 -6.71 25.60
CA ASP A 108 8.92 -7.23 26.82
C ASP A 108 9.89 -7.06 28.00
N GLU A 109 9.60 -7.65 29.16
CA GLU A 109 10.43 -7.52 30.36
C GLU A 109 11.86 -8.06 30.16
N LYS A 110 12.09 -8.94 29.17
CA LYS A 110 13.36 -9.64 28.94
C LYS A 110 14.12 -9.15 27.73
N VAL A 111 13.46 -8.49 26.79
CA VAL A 111 14.08 -8.10 25.51
C VAL A 111 13.56 -6.76 25.03
N GLY A 112 14.46 -5.94 24.47
CA GLY A 112 14.09 -4.69 23.80
C GLY A 112 13.54 -4.94 22.41
N PRO A 113 12.68 -4.03 21.91
CA PRO A 113 12.09 -4.17 20.56
C PRO A 113 13.12 -3.98 19.45
N GLU A 114 12.72 -4.27 18.21
CA GLU A 114 13.44 -3.81 17.05
C GLU A 114 13.39 -2.28 16.94
N GLU A 115 14.34 -1.70 16.24
CA GLU A 115 14.41 -0.26 16.03
C GLU A 115 13.21 0.21 15.19
N MET A 116 12.61 1.34 15.61
CA MET A 116 11.53 1.99 14.86
C MET A 116 12.06 3.20 14.12
N THR A 117 11.73 3.34 12.84
CA THR A 117 12.10 4.52 12.03
C THR A 117 10.99 4.86 11.05
N LYS A 118 11.09 6.04 10.42
CA LYS A 118 10.06 6.51 9.49
C LYS A 118 10.01 5.67 8.23
N TRP A 119 8.78 5.35 7.82
CA TRP A 119 8.48 4.73 6.55
C TRP A 119 8.63 5.76 5.44
N PHE A 120 9.79 5.75 4.78
CA PHE A 120 10.16 6.72 3.77
C PHE A 120 9.97 8.16 4.28
N ASP A 121 9.55 9.07 3.45
CA ASP A 121 9.30 10.46 3.86
C ASP A 121 7.83 10.65 4.30
N THR A 122 7.39 9.82 5.24
CA THR A 122 6.02 9.86 5.79
C THR A 122 6.06 9.95 7.32
N ASN A 123 4.92 10.17 7.95
CA ASN A 123 4.77 10.11 9.41
C ASN A 123 4.54 8.69 9.91
N TYR A 124 4.42 7.73 9.02
CA TYR A 124 4.28 6.32 9.37
C TYR A 124 5.64 5.73 9.74
N HIS A 125 5.66 4.78 10.67
CA HIS A 125 6.89 4.15 11.15
C HIS A 125 6.85 2.65 10.90
N TYR A 126 8.03 2.05 10.75
CA TYR A 126 8.19 0.61 10.62
C TYR A 126 9.30 0.10 11.54
N LEU A 127 9.27 -1.19 11.82
CA LEU A 127 10.30 -1.85 12.60
C LEU A 127 11.40 -2.37 11.67
N VAL A 128 12.63 -1.95 11.94
CA VAL A 128 13.80 -2.23 11.09
C VAL A 128 14.21 -3.69 11.26
N PRO A 129 14.17 -4.52 10.21
CA PRO A 129 14.67 -5.89 10.27
C PRO A 129 16.16 -5.93 10.58
N GLU A 130 16.59 -6.93 11.34
CA GLU A 130 18.00 -7.18 11.65
C GLU A 130 18.43 -8.45 10.92
N ILE A 131 19.32 -8.32 9.95
CA ILE A 131 19.73 -9.41 9.07
C ILE A 131 21.23 -9.62 9.11
N GLY A 132 21.66 -10.82 9.49
CA GLY A 132 23.01 -11.28 9.43
C GLY A 132 23.17 -12.50 8.53
N PRO A 133 24.39 -13.08 8.44
CA PRO A 133 24.63 -14.24 7.58
C PRO A 133 23.83 -15.48 8.01
N ASP A 134 23.49 -15.60 9.29
CA ASP A 134 22.80 -16.77 9.83
C ASP A 134 21.33 -16.53 10.17
N THR A 135 20.80 -15.33 9.93
CA THR A 135 19.39 -15.03 10.16
C THR A 135 18.52 -15.91 9.27
N PRO A 136 17.51 -16.60 9.80
CA PRO A 136 16.59 -17.38 8.97
C PRO A 136 15.89 -16.49 7.94
N LEU A 137 15.78 -16.98 6.72
CA LEU A 137 14.98 -16.38 5.65
C LEU A 137 14.31 -17.52 4.90
N ARG A 138 13.05 -17.76 5.18
CA ARG A 138 12.25 -18.82 4.57
C ARG A 138 10.78 -18.45 4.64
N PHE A 139 9.93 -19.16 3.90
CA PHE A 139 8.48 -19.03 4.05
C PHE A 139 8.06 -19.71 5.36
N ALA A 140 7.95 -18.93 6.43
CA ALA A 140 7.75 -19.42 7.79
C ALA A 140 6.30 -19.27 8.28
N ASP A 141 5.52 -18.35 7.71
CA ASP A 141 4.16 -18.06 8.15
C ASP A 141 3.27 -17.79 6.93
N ASP A 142 2.11 -18.45 6.86
CA ASP A 142 1.17 -18.35 5.75
C ASP A 142 -0.02 -17.42 6.02
N ALA A 143 0.10 -16.50 6.96
CA ALA A 143 -0.99 -15.59 7.33
C ALA A 143 -1.58 -14.85 6.13
N VAL A 144 -0.77 -14.45 5.17
CA VAL A 144 -1.24 -13.77 3.95
C VAL A 144 -2.23 -14.66 3.17
N THR A 145 -1.94 -15.94 3.08
CA THR A 145 -2.83 -16.92 2.40
C THR A 145 -4.11 -17.16 3.20
N ARG A 146 -3.99 -17.35 4.52
CA ARG A 146 -5.16 -17.55 5.38
C ARG A 146 -6.10 -16.36 5.34
N LYS A 147 -5.58 -15.16 5.27
CA LYS A 147 -6.38 -13.93 5.16
C LYS A 147 -7.06 -13.80 3.80
N PHE A 148 -6.40 -14.20 2.73
CA PHE A 148 -7.04 -14.26 1.42
C PHE A 148 -8.24 -15.22 1.43
N VAL A 149 -8.06 -16.42 1.99
CA VAL A 149 -9.14 -17.41 2.12
C VAL A 149 -10.28 -16.90 2.99
N GLN A 150 -9.97 -16.25 4.10
CA GLN A 150 -10.97 -15.66 5.00
C GLN A 150 -11.81 -14.59 4.28
N ALA A 151 -11.18 -13.69 3.53
CA ALA A 151 -11.91 -12.68 2.78
C ALA A 151 -12.83 -13.29 1.72
N ARG A 152 -12.37 -14.36 1.06
CA ARG A 152 -13.19 -15.09 0.09
C ARG A 152 -14.41 -15.73 0.75
N GLN A 153 -14.30 -16.24 1.96
CA GLN A 153 -15.43 -16.74 2.74
C GLN A 153 -16.46 -15.65 3.03
N TRP A 154 -16.02 -14.40 3.17
CA TRP A 154 -16.92 -13.24 3.33
C TRP A 154 -17.52 -12.75 2.02
N GLY A 155 -17.09 -13.30 0.87
CA GLY A 155 -17.57 -12.92 -0.45
C GLY A 155 -16.64 -11.98 -1.23
N TYR A 156 -15.40 -11.81 -0.79
CA TYR A 156 -14.44 -10.89 -1.42
C TYR A 156 -13.23 -11.64 -1.99
N VAL A 157 -12.94 -11.40 -3.26
CA VAL A 157 -11.67 -11.83 -3.88
C VAL A 157 -10.73 -10.64 -3.85
N THR A 158 -9.83 -10.63 -2.88
CA THR A 158 -8.91 -9.51 -2.65
C THR A 158 -7.63 -9.66 -3.45
N ARG A 159 -6.86 -8.56 -3.49
CA ARG A 159 -5.45 -8.57 -3.91
C ARG A 159 -4.58 -8.44 -2.66
N PRO A 160 -3.95 -9.53 -2.20
CA PRO A 160 -3.02 -9.47 -1.06
C PRO A 160 -1.86 -8.54 -1.34
N VAL A 161 -1.47 -7.76 -0.33
CA VAL A 161 -0.38 -6.78 -0.40
C VAL A 161 0.76 -7.23 0.51
N LEU A 162 1.97 -7.28 -0.04
CA LEU A 162 3.20 -7.56 0.68
C LEU A 162 4.24 -6.49 0.36
N VAL A 163 5.08 -6.16 1.32
CA VAL A 163 6.32 -5.44 1.02
C VAL A 163 7.18 -6.36 0.15
N GLY A 164 7.71 -5.85 -0.94
CA GLY A 164 8.54 -6.65 -1.85
C GLY A 164 9.89 -7.04 -1.23
N PRO A 165 10.50 -8.12 -1.72
CA PRO A 165 11.73 -8.66 -1.12
C PRO A 165 12.91 -7.68 -1.21
N LEU A 166 13.00 -6.91 -2.28
CA LEU A 166 14.07 -5.93 -2.44
C LEU A 166 13.96 -4.81 -1.40
N THR A 167 12.79 -4.21 -1.26
CA THR A 167 12.55 -3.17 -0.27
C THR A 167 12.77 -3.69 1.14
N TYR A 168 12.27 -4.90 1.44
CA TYR A 168 12.45 -5.50 2.75
C TYR A 168 13.92 -5.54 3.17
N LEU A 169 14.80 -6.06 2.30
CA LEU A 169 16.23 -6.15 2.60
C LEU A 169 16.95 -4.79 2.50
N ALA A 170 16.51 -3.91 1.62
CA ALA A 170 17.09 -2.57 1.51
C ALA A 170 16.81 -1.72 2.76
N LEU A 171 15.71 -1.97 3.46
CA LEU A 171 15.37 -1.30 4.72
C LEU A 171 15.99 -1.95 5.95
N ALA A 172 16.49 -3.18 5.82
CA ALA A 172 17.10 -3.91 6.92
C ALA A 172 18.44 -3.32 7.32
N LYS A 173 18.79 -3.47 8.60
CA LYS A 173 20.13 -3.22 9.10
C LYS A 173 20.86 -4.53 9.37
N ALA A 174 22.18 -4.46 9.44
CA ALA A 174 22.99 -5.61 9.82
C ALA A 174 22.65 -6.06 11.26
N ASP A 175 22.65 -7.37 11.48
CA ASP A 175 22.62 -7.91 12.84
C ASP A 175 23.77 -7.27 13.65
N PRO A 176 23.51 -6.79 14.89
CA PRO A 176 24.55 -6.19 15.73
C PRO A 176 25.79 -7.06 15.94
N ALA A 177 25.65 -8.39 15.87
CA ALA A 177 26.79 -9.31 15.97
C ALA A 177 27.68 -9.33 14.72
N THR A 178 27.19 -8.85 13.59
CA THR A 178 27.89 -8.78 12.30
C THR A 178 27.68 -7.42 11.65
N PRO A 179 28.22 -6.34 12.23
CA PRO A 179 27.84 -4.96 11.87
C PRO A 179 28.22 -4.55 10.44
N ASP A 180 29.18 -5.24 9.82
CA ASP A 180 29.62 -4.94 8.45
C ASP A 180 28.89 -5.77 7.38
N PHE A 181 27.96 -6.63 7.80
CA PHE A 181 27.21 -7.46 6.89
C PHE A 181 26.19 -6.64 6.08
N ASP A 182 26.11 -6.88 4.78
CA ASP A 182 25.11 -6.25 3.91
C ASP A 182 23.87 -7.14 3.78
N PRO A 183 22.72 -6.74 4.34
CA PRO A 183 21.47 -7.51 4.23
C PRO A 183 21.07 -7.86 2.79
N LEU A 184 21.37 -7.00 1.81
CA LEU A 184 21.05 -7.26 0.40
C LEU A 184 21.80 -8.46 -0.18
N SER A 185 22.90 -8.89 0.44
CA SER A 185 23.60 -10.11 0.03
C SER A 185 22.75 -11.39 0.24
N ARG A 186 21.64 -11.29 1.00
CA ARG A 186 20.69 -12.36 1.23
C ARG A 186 19.48 -12.34 0.28
N LEU A 187 19.53 -11.55 -0.79
CA LEU A 187 18.40 -11.33 -1.69
C LEU A 187 17.89 -12.64 -2.33
N ASP A 188 18.80 -13.52 -2.76
CA ASP A 188 18.40 -14.78 -3.39
C ASP A 188 17.58 -15.67 -2.46
N GLU A 189 17.94 -15.73 -1.18
CA GLU A 189 17.19 -16.49 -0.19
C GLU A 189 15.80 -15.88 0.08
N ALA A 190 15.74 -14.56 0.17
CA ALA A 190 14.47 -13.85 0.35
C ALA A 190 13.54 -14.08 -0.86
N VAL A 191 14.06 -14.01 -2.07
CA VAL A 191 13.27 -14.27 -3.28
C VAL A 191 12.78 -15.72 -3.33
N ALA A 192 13.59 -16.69 -2.92
CA ALA A 192 13.17 -18.09 -2.80
C ALA A 192 11.98 -18.24 -1.83
N ALA A 193 12.00 -17.54 -0.71
CA ALA A 193 10.89 -17.53 0.24
C ALA A 193 9.64 -16.90 -0.37
N TYR A 194 9.78 -15.81 -1.12
CA TYR A 194 8.65 -15.18 -1.82
C TYR A 194 8.07 -16.08 -2.91
N GLU A 195 8.89 -16.84 -3.63
CA GLU A 195 8.38 -17.85 -4.57
C GLU A 195 7.44 -18.83 -3.87
N GLN A 196 7.79 -19.27 -2.67
CA GLN A 196 6.95 -20.18 -1.88
C GLN A 196 5.68 -19.51 -1.38
N ALA A 197 5.76 -18.26 -0.94
CA ALA A 197 4.59 -17.50 -0.51
C ALA A 197 3.61 -17.28 -1.68
N LEU A 198 4.12 -16.97 -2.86
CA LEU A 198 3.32 -16.81 -4.07
C LEU A 198 2.70 -18.14 -4.51
N ALA A 199 3.42 -19.27 -4.38
CA ALA A 199 2.86 -20.60 -4.65
C ALA A 199 1.70 -20.92 -3.69
N SER A 200 1.82 -20.56 -2.42
CA SER A 200 0.76 -20.71 -1.43
C SER A 200 -0.49 -19.91 -1.81
N LEU A 201 -0.32 -18.66 -2.24
CA LEU A 201 -1.42 -17.83 -2.71
C LEU A 201 -2.06 -18.39 -3.98
N HIS A 202 -1.26 -18.87 -4.90
CA HIS A 202 -1.74 -19.49 -6.14
C HIS A 202 -2.59 -20.72 -5.85
N GLU A 203 -2.13 -21.58 -4.96
CA GLU A 203 -2.86 -22.78 -4.53
C GLU A 203 -4.21 -22.41 -3.89
N ALA A 204 -4.26 -21.32 -3.15
CA ALA A 204 -5.50 -20.82 -2.58
C ALA A 204 -6.43 -20.14 -3.61
N GLY A 205 -5.96 -19.91 -4.83
CA GLY A 205 -6.75 -19.31 -5.91
C GLY A 205 -6.67 -17.80 -6.03
N ALA A 206 -5.67 -17.16 -5.41
CA ALA A 206 -5.48 -15.72 -5.51
C ALA A 206 -5.15 -15.33 -6.96
N PRO A 207 -5.95 -14.45 -7.61
CA PRO A 207 -5.68 -14.07 -9.00
C PRO A 207 -4.53 -13.07 -9.13
N TRP A 208 -4.34 -12.21 -8.14
CA TRP A 208 -3.34 -11.15 -8.10
C TRP A 208 -2.66 -11.06 -6.75
N VAL A 209 -1.41 -10.60 -6.75
CA VAL A 209 -0.65 -10.17 -5.58
C VAL A 209 -0.02 -8.82 -5.89
N GLN A 210 0.04 -7.96 -4.88
CA GLN A 210 0.71 -6.67 -4.95
C GLN A 210 2.00 -6.72 -4.13
N LEU A 211 3.12 -6.41 -4.76
CA LEU A 211 4.43 -6.33 -4.12
C LEU A 211 4.88 -4.86 -4.14
N ASP A 212 4.97 -4.26 -2.97
CA ASP A 212 5.32 -2.85 -2.82
C ASP A 212 6.84 -2.69 -2.77
N GLU A 213 7.38 -1.91 -3.72
CA GLU A 213 8.83 -1.66 -3.82
C GLU A 213 9.18 -0.17 -3.77
N PRO A 214 8.81 0.53 -2.71
CA PRO A 214 9.15 1.95 -2.57
C PRO A 214 10.67 2.22 -2.49
N ALA A 215 11.50 1.22 -2.24
CA ALA A 215 12.96 1.38 -2.33
C ALA A 215 13.41 1.87 -3.70
N LEU A 216 12.64 1.58 -4.76
CA LEU A 216 12.96 2.02 -6.12
C LEU A 216 12.82 3.53 -6.33
N THR A 217 12.19 4.23 -5.41
CA THR A 217 11.98 5.68 -5.50
C THR A 217 12.84 6.48 -4.51
N SER A 218 13.65 5.81 -3.68
CA SER A 218 14.37 6.45 -2.59
C SER A 218 15.84 6.68 -2.93
N ASP A 219 16.34 7.89 -2.62
CA ASP A 219 17.76 8.23 -2.67
C ASP A 219 18.43 8.20 -1.28
N ASN A 220 17.69 7.86 -0.22
CA ASN A 220 18.14 7.93 1.17
C ASN A 220 18.50 6.57 1.79
N LEU A 221 18.56 5.53 0.97
CA LEU A 221 18.96 4.19 1.40
C LEU A 221 20.48 3.99 1.24
N SER A 222 21.02 2.94 1.89
CA SER A 222 22.46 2.63 1.84
C SER A 222 22.96 2.28 0.43
N HIS A 223 22.05 1.85 -0.44
CA HIS A 223 22.36 1.51 -1.83
C HIS A 223 21.81 2.56 -2.78
N PRO A 224 22.54 2.93 -3.85
CA PRO A 224 22.04 3.86 -4.85
C PRO A 224 20.79 3.32 -5.55
N ARG A 225 19.88 4.22 -5.92
CA ARG A 225 18.62 3.89 -6.62
C ARG A 225 18.89 3.08 -7.90
N ALA A 226 19.92 3.44 -8.67
CA ALA A 226 20.26 2.73 -9.91
C ALA A 226 20.67 1.27 -9.67
N GLU A 227 21.37 0.99 -8.57
CA GLU A 227 21.74 -0.37 -8.16
C GLU A 227 20.49 -1.17 -7.76
N LEU A 228 19.61 -0.57 -6.97
CA LEU A 228 18.35 -1.20 -6.56
C LEU A 228 17.46 -1.50 -7.76
N ALA A 229 17.37 -0.60 -8.73
CA ALA A 229 16.62 -0.81 -9.96
C ALA A 229 17.17 -2.00 -10.76
N LYS A 230 18.48 -2.16 -10.84
CA LYS A 230 19.12 -3.29 -11.50
C LYS A 230 18.84 -4.61 -10.78
N LEU A 231 18.92 -4.62 -9.45
CA LEU A 231 18.57 -5.80 -8.64
C LEU A 231 17.10 -6.17 -8.80
N ALA A 232 16.19 -5.21 -8.89
CA ALA A 232 14.77 -5.43 -9.09
C ALA A 232 14.48 -6.21 -10.36
N VAL A 233 15.19 -5.95 -11.44
CA VAL A 233 15.02 -6.68 -12.71
C VAL A 233 15.25 -8.18 -12.49
N GLY A 234 16.34 -8.56 -11.84
CA GLY A 234 16.64 -9.97 -11.55
C GLY A 234 15.61 -10.61 -10.62
N VAL A 235 15.18 -9.89 -9.59
CA VAL A 235 14.14 -10.36 -8.65
C VAL A 235 12.84 -10.67 -9.39
N TYR A 236 12.35 -9.73 -10.17
CA TYR A 236 11.04 -9.86 -10.82
C TYR A 236 11.06 -10.75 -12.05
N GLU A 237 12.18 -10.88 -12.76
CA GLU A 237 12.36 -11.93 -13.75
C GLU A 237 12.21 -13.31 -13.12
N ARG A 238 12.84 -13.54 -11.98
CA ARG A 238 12.76 -14.81 -11.27
C ARG A 238 11.35 -15.09 -10.75
N LEU A 239 10.72 -14.14 -10.09
CA LEU A 239 9.34 -14.30 -9.60
C LEU A 239 8.34 -14.51 -10.74
N ALA A 240 8.50 -13.79 -11.85
CA ALA A 240 7.61 -13.90 -13.00
C ALA A 240 7.72 -15.25 -13.72
N LYS A 241 8.90 -15.89 -13.70
CA LYS A 241 9.12 -17.22 -14.30
C LYS A 241 8.49 -18.36 -13.50
N ALA A 242 8.16 -18.14 -12.24
CA ALA A 242 7.49 -19.15 -11.43
C ALA A 242 6.13 -19.46 -12.04
N THR A 243 5.86 -20.77 -12.30
CA THR A 243 4.60 -21.18 -12.93
C THR A 243 3.42 -21.17 -11.97
N ASN A 244 3.69 -21.34 -10.68
CA ASN A 244 2.68 -21.41 -9.62
C ASN A 244 2.67 -20.11 -8.83
N ARG A 245 2.11 -19.09 -9.42
CA ARG A 245 2.01 -17.76 -8.78
C ARG A 245 0.75 -17.03 -9.24
N PRO A 246 0.22 -16.08 -8.42
CA PRO A 246 -0.73 -15.10 -8.91
C PRO A 246 -0.09 -14.18 -9.95
N GLN A 247 -0.90 -13.44 -10.69
CA GLN A 247 -0.40 -12.31 -11.45
C GLN A 247 0.18 -11.28 -10.48
N ILE A 248 1.24 -10.57 -10.89
CA ILE A 248 2.01 -9.67 -10.03
C ILE A 248 1.80 -8.23 -10.45
N LEU A 249 1.39 -7.39 -9.48
CA LEU A 249 1.50 -5.94 -9.55
C LEU A 249 2.71 -5.51 -8.71
N VAL A 250 3.65 -4.80 -9.33
CA VAL A 250 4.75 -4.14 -8.61
C VAL A 250 4.41 -2.67 -8.45
N THR A 251 4.47 -2.14 -7.23
CA THR A 251 4.19 -0.73 -6.97
C THR A 251 5.46 0.06 -6.66
N THR A 252 5.48 1.32 -7.06
CA THR A 252 6.60 2.24 -6.84
C THR A 252 6.11 3.57 -6.26
N PRO A 253 5.56 3.57 -5.03
CA PRO A 253 5.04 4.79 -4.42
C PRO A 253 6.15 5.67 -3.82
N TYR A 254 5.79 6.90 -3.48
CA TYR A 254 6.58 7.90 -2.74
C TYR A 254 7.68 8.60 -3.53
N GLY A 255 7.76 8.44 -4.81
CA GLY A 255 8.78 9.13 -5.62
C GLY A 255 8.79 8.70 -7.07
N ASP A 256 9.86 9.04 -7.76
CA ASP A 256 10.01 8.76 -9.18
C ASP A 256 10.79 7.47 -9.42
N ALA A 257 10.12 6.49 -10.02
CA ALA A 257 10.74 5.25 -10.49
C ALA A 257 10.65 5.12 -12.02
N SER A 258 10.36 6.19 -12.73
CA SER A 258 10.12 6.16 -14.18
C SER A 258 11.27 5.52 -14.97
N GLN A 259 12.51 5.65 -14.48
CA GLN A 259 13.68 5.05 -15.11
C GLN A 259 13.73 3.52 -14.96
N ALA A 260 13.12 2.96 -13.92
CA ALA A 260 13.10 1.52 -13.65
C ALA A 260 11.96 0.80 -14.42
N VAL A 261 10.92 1.52 -14.79
CA VAL A 261 9.68 0.93 -15.32
C VAL A 261 9.91 0.17 -16.62
N GLY A 262 10.70 0.72 -17.54
CA GLY A 262 10.97 0.07 -18.82
C GLY A 262 11.61 -1.31 -18.67
N ALA A 263 12.58 -1.46 -17.79
CA ALA A 263 13.22 -2.74 -17.51
C ALA A 263 12.28 -3.70 -16.75
N LEU A 264 11.51 -3.19 -15.78
CA LEU A 264 10.51 -3.99 -15.07
C LEU A 264 9.43 -4.52 -16.02
N ALA A 265 9.02 -3.74 -17.01
CA ALA A 265 8.00 -4.14 -17.99
C ALA A 265 8.43 -5.34 -18.85
N LYS A 266 9.73 -5.64 -18.92
CA LYS A 266 10.28 -6.76 -19.67
C LYS A 266 10.50 -8.01 -18.81
N THR A 267 10.27 -7.94 -17.52
CA THR A 267 10.53 -9.05 -16.59
C THR A 267 9.49 -10.17 -16.68
N GLY A 268 8.29 -9.88 -17.11
CA GLY A 268 7.16 -10.81 -17.15
C GLY A 268 6.10 -10.55 -16.08
N VAL A 269 6.27 -9.54 -15.23
CA VAL A 269 5.19 -9.09 -14.32
C VAL A 269 4.05 -8.51 -15.14
N GLU A 270 2.82 -8.63 -14.65
CA GLU A 270 1.63 -8.29 -15.43
C GLU A 270 1.21 -6.82 -15.28
N ALA A 271 1.57 -6.18 -14.17
CA ALA A 271 1.20 -4.78 -13.93
C ALA A 271 2.29 -4.03 -13.15
N ILE A 272 2.43 -2.76 -13.44
CA ILE A 272 3.37 -1.85 -12.78
C ILE A 272 2.64 -0.57 -12.42
N HIS A 273 2.78 -0.15 -11.16
CA HIS A 273 2.26 1.11 -10.64
C HIS A 273 3.35 2.17 -10.64
N VAL A 274 2.98 3.40 -10.98
CA VAL A 274 3.82 4.60 -10.84
C VAL A 274 3.08 5.67 -10.06
N ASP A 275 3.81 6.40 -9.22
CA ASP A 275 3.34 7.58 -8.50
C ASP A 275 3.52 8.80 -9.41
N THR A 276 2.42 9.45 -9.81
CA THR A 276 2.49 10.61 -10.70
C THR A 276 2.40 11.94 -9.96
N LEU A 277 2.31 11.91 -8.64
CA LEU A 277 2.31 13.11 -7.80
C LEU A 277 3.73 13.49 -7.37
N ARG A 278 4.54 12.50 -6.97
CA ARG A 278 5.94 12.68 -6.57
C ARG A 278 6.93 12.15 -7.59
N GLY A 279 6.45 11.50 -8.60
CA GLY A 279 7.17 11.01 -9.74
C GLY A 279 6.50 11.43 -11.03
N SER A 280 6.79 10.73 -12.11
CA SER A 280 6.30 11.03 -13.45
C SER A 280 5.92 9.76 -14.20
N LEU A 281 5.14 9.94 -15.26
CA LEU A 281 4.88 8.86 -16.20
C LEU A 281 6.20 8.42 -16.87
N PRO A 282 6.37 7.11 -17.13
CA PRO A 282 7.56 6.62 -17.82
C PRO A 282 7.61 7.16 -19.26
N LYS A 283 8.82 7.44 -19.72
CA LYS A 283 9.07 7.88 -21.10
C LYS A 283 10.00 6.88 -21.76
N ASP A 284 9.84 6.71 -23.08
CA ASP A 284 10.71 5.85 -23.88
C ASP A 284 10.77 4.39 -23.40
N ALA A 285 9.69 3.90 -22.80
CA ALA A 285 9.56 2.52 -22.35
C ALA A 285 8.55 1.76 -23.20
N ASP A 286 8.85 0.50 -23.51
CA ASP A 286 7.89 -0.42 -24.12
C ASP A 286 6.98 -1.01 -23.03
N LEU A 287 5.75 -0.52 -22.95
CA LEU A 287 4.75 -0.94 -21.97
C LEU A 287 3.70 -1.88 -22.56
N SER A 288 3.87 -2.34 -23.81
CA SER A 288 2.86 -3.12 -24.54
C SER A 288 2.49 -4.44 -23.85
N GLY A 289 3.37 -4.99 -23.04
CA GLY A 289 3.14 -6.25 -22.33
C GLY A 289 2.57 -6.11 -20.92
N VAL A 290 2.32 -4.89 -20.42
CA VAL A 290 1.90 -4.67 -19.03
C VAL A 290 0.70 -3.76 -18.92
N THR A 291 -0.04 -3.92 -17.81
CA THR A 291 -1.00 -2.92 -17.35
C THR A 291 -0.22 -1.84 -16.60
N LEU A 292 -0.42 -0.58 -16.99
CA LEU A 292 0.12 0.57 -16.29
C LEU A 292 -0.91 1.07 -15.28
N VAL A 293 -0.58 0.96 -14.00
CA VAL A 293 -1.41 1.42 -12.89
C VAL A 293 -0.95 2.83 -12.51
N VAL A 294 -1.73 3.82 -12.89
CA VAL A 294 -1.38 5.23 -12.74
C VAL A 294 -1.82 5.73 -11.39
N GLY A 295 -0.87 5.97 -10.51
CA GLY A 295 -1.10 6.57 -9.19
C GLY A 295 -1.38 8.06 -9.31
N ALA A 296 -2.56 8.40 -9.80
CA ALA A 296 -2.97 9.77 -10.13
C ALA A 296 -3.64 10.49 -8.97
N VAL A 297 -4.33 9.77 -8.09
CA VAL A 297 -5.02 10.36 -6.95
C VAL A 297 -4.06 10.41 -5.76
N ASP A 298 -3.84 11.60 -5.22
CA ASP A 298 -2.87 11.83 -4.15
C ASP A 298 -3.26 11.10 -2.86
N GLY A 299 -2.42 10.19 -2.41
CA GLY A 299 -2.62 9.41 -1.18
C GLY A 299 -2.03 10.06 0.08
N ARG A 300 -1.45 11.26 0.00
CA ARG A 300 -0.80 11.93 1.13
C ARG A 300 -1.45 13.24 1.55
N TYR A 301 -1.86 14.06 0.59
CA TYR A 301 -2.55 15.31 0.89
C TYR A 301 -4.06 15.06 1.05
N ILE A 302 -4.71 15.97 1.72
CA ILE A 302 -6.11 15.82 2.12
C ILE A 302 -7.06 16.71 1.32
N TRP A 303 -6.55 17.29 0.23
CA TRP A 303 -7.34 18.18 -0.62
C TRP A 303 -8.06 17.40 -1.72
N ARG A 304 -9.25 17.89 -2.05
CA ARG A 304 -10.03 17.38 -3.17
C ARG A 304 -9.23 17.48 -4.47
N ALA A 305 -9.31 16.44 -5.31
CA ALA A 305 -8.54 16.36 -6.53
C ALA A 305 -9.02 17.35 -7.60
N ASP A 306 -8.06 17.85 -8.38
CA ASP A 306 -8.33 18.53 -9.65
C ASP A 306 -8.58 17.46 -10.73
N LEU A 307 -9.83 17.04 -10.90
CA LEU A 307 -10.18 15.98 -11.83
C LEU A 307 -9.84 16.33 -13.29
N ALA A 308 -9.89 17.62 -13.66
CA ALA A 308 -9.50 18.05 -15.00
C ALA A 308 -8.01 17.80 -15.26
N ALA A 309 -7.15 18.12 -14.29
CA ALA A 309 -5.71 17.84 -14.38
C ALA A 309 -5.41 16.34 -14.39
N LEU A 310 -6.11 15.56 -13.56
CA LEU A 310 -5.92 14.10 -13.52
C LEU A 310 -6.41 13.41 -14.79
N ARG A 311 -7.48 13.90 -15.40
CA ARG A 311 -7.91 13.46 -16.73
C ARG A 311 -6.80 13.65 -17.76
N GLN A 312 -6.10 14.79 -17.73
CA GLN A 312 -4.96 15.03 -18.63
C GLN A 312 -3.82 14.04 -18.39
N THR A 313 -3.50 13.77 -17.13
CA THR A 313 -2.49 12.78 -16.77
C THR A 313 -2.85 11.39 -17.30
N LEU A 314 -4.10 10.97 -17.13
CA LEU A 314 -4.57 9.67 -17.59
C LEU A 314 -4.64 9.59 -19.12
N THR A 315 -5.01 10.67 -19.78
CA THR A 315 -4.96 10.76 -21.26
C THR A 315 -3.53 10.59 -21.77
N ALA A 316 -2.58 11.26 -21.13
CA ALA A 316 -1.16 11.09 -21.44
C ALA A 316 -0.68 9.65 -21.20
N ALA A 317 -1.15 9.02 -20.14
CA ALA A 317 -0.83 7.62 -19.86
C ALA A 317 -1.38 6.67 -20.93
N GLN A 318 -2.60 6.91 -21.41
CA GLN A 318 -3.21 6.11 -22.49
C GLN A 318 -2.39 6.18 -23.79
N ALA A 319 -1.68 7.28 -24.02
CA ALA A 319 -0.83 7.45 -25.20
C ALA A 319 0.51 6.70 -25.13
N LEU A 320 0.85 6.12 -23.99
CA LEU A 320 2.13 5.41 -23.80
C LEU A 320 2.17 3.99 -24.36
N GLY A 321 1.03 3.46 -24.80
CA GLY A 321 0.97 2.15 -25.46
C GLY A 321 0.95 0.95 -24.51
N ALA A 322 0.60 1.12 -23.26
CA ALA A 322 0.41 0.00 -22.34
C ALA A 322 -0.75 -0.90 -22.78
N ALA A 323 -0.72 -2.16 -22.38
CA ALA A 323 -1.80 -3.11 -22.67
C ALA A 323 -3.14 -2.67 -22.06
N LYS A 324 -3.08 -2.02 -20.89
CA LYS A 324 -4.22 -1.42 -20.20
C LYS A 324 -3.73 -0.27 -19.33
N VAL A 325 -4.55 0.75 -19.12
CA VAL A 325 -4.33 1.82 -18.15
C VAL A 325 -5.36 1.70 -17.04
N THR A 326 -4.88 1.68 -15.81
CA THR A 326 -5.70 1.66 -14.60
C THR A 326 -5.41 2.92 -13.78
N VAL A 327 -6.40 3.44 -13.09
CA VAL A 327 -6.22 4.54 -12.14
C VAL A 327 -6.20 4.02 -10.72
N ALA A 328 -5.25 4.53 -9.94
CA ALA A 328 -5.10 4.21 -8.52
C ALA A 328 -4.69 5.45 -7.72
N THR A 329 -4.53 5.26 -6.42
CA THR A 329 -3.88 6.23 -5.56
C THR A 329 -2.36 6.19 -5.75
N SER A 330 -1.69 7.29 -5.44
CA SER A 330 -0.24 7.41 -5.58
C SER A 330 0.51 6.55 -4.57
N ASN A 331 -0.08 6.34 -3.39
CA ASN A 331 0.41 5.49 -2.31
C ASN A 331 -0.77 4.96 -1.50
N SER A 332 -0.47 4.18 -0.45
CA SER A 332 -1.47 3.68 0.50
C SER A 332 -2.26 4.83 1.14
N LEU A 333 -3.58 4.66 1.27
CA LEU A 333 -4.45 5.61 1.95
C LEU A 333 -4.32 5.57 3.49
N GLN A 334 -3.42 4.75 4.03
CA GLN A 334 -3.10 4.76 5.47
C GLN A 334 -2.59 6.13 5.96
N HIS A 335 -2.11 6.97 5.05
CA HIS A 335 -1.55 8.29 5.38
C HIS A 335 -2.58 9.40 5.51
N VAL A 336 -3.85 9.12 5.25
CA VAL A 336 -4.93 10.11 5.32
C VAL A 336 -6.04 9.62 6.25
N PRO A 337 -6.85 10.54 6.85
CA PRO A 337 -7.99 10.14 7.65
C PRO A 337 -9.04 9.39 6.81
N HIS A 338 -9.95 8.69 7.47
CA HIS A 338 -10.91 7.82 6.81
C HIS A 338 -11.94 8.54 5.93
N ASP A 339 -12.65 9.51 6.51
CA ASP A 339 -13.85 10.08 5.87
C ASP A 339 -14.12 11.47 6.42
N THR A 340 -14.29 12.45 5.53
CA THR A 340 -14.63 13.83 5.91
C THR A 340 -15.98 13.92 6.63
N ALA A 341 -16.90 12.99 6.36
CA ALA A 341 -18.19 12.93 7.01
C ALA A 341 -18.13 12.69 8.54
N LEU A 342 -16.98 12.20 9.03
CA LEU A 342 -16.75 11.98 10.46
C LEU A 342 -16.27 13.23 11.20
N GLU A 343 -15.97 14.31 10.45
CA GLU A 343 -15.41 15.54 11.00
C GLU A 343 -16.45 16.66 11.02
N THR A 344 -16.43 17.47 12.06
CA THR A 344 -17.28 18.67 12.21
C THR A 344 -16.44 19.79 12.77
N TRP A 345 -16.59 21.00 12.19
CA TRP A 345 -15.95 22.23 12.65
C TRP A 345 -17.01 23.18 13.19
N ASP A 346 -16.69 23.91 14.25
CA ASP A 346 -17.66 24.76 14.98
C ASP A 346 -18.21 25.92 14.17
N ASP A 347 -17.39 26.52 13.31
CA ASP A 347 -17.85 27.58 12.40
C ASP A 347 -18.65 26.95 11.25
N PRO A 348 -19.94 27.29 11.06
CA PRO A 348 -20.76 26.67 10.02
C PRO A 348 -20.24 26.90 8.60
N THR A 349 -19.73 28.08 8.30
CA THR A 349 -19.17 28.38 6.97
C THR A 349 -17.88 27.61 6.73
N LEU A 350 -16.99 27.56 7.72
CA LEU A 350 -15.78 26.75 7.66
C LEU A 350 -16.09 25.27 7.52
N ASN A 351 -17.09 24.78 8.26
CA ASN A 351 -17.52 23.37 8.20
C ASN A 351 -18.01 23.00 6.80
N GLU A 352 -18.86 23.81 6.20
CA GLU A 352 -19.36 23.61 4.83
C GLU A 352 -18.20 23.64 3.81
N ASN A 353 -17.32 24.63 3.90
CA ASN A 353 -16.20 24.78 3.00
C ASN A 353 -15.20 23.61 3.10
N LEU A 354 -14.85 23.18 4.31
CA LEU A 354 -13.90 22.09 4.48
C LEU A 354 -14.48 20.76 3.99
N HIS A 355 -15.78 20.51 4.17
CA HIS A 355 -16.40 19.31 3.59
C HIS A 355 -16.38 19.34 2.05
N ALA A 356 -16.44 20.51 1.44
CA ALA A 356 -16.34 20.64 -0.02
C ALA A 356 -14.89 20.55 -0.52
N TRP A 357 -13.91 21.04 0.24
CA TRP A 357 -12.51 21.18 -0.20
C TRP A 357 -11.63 19.99 0.15
N LEU A 358 -11.98 19.21 1.16
CA LEU A 358 -11.18 18.09 1.64
C LEU A 358 -11.59 16.76 0.98
N ALA A 359 -10.62 15.88 0.83
CA ALA A 359 -10.81 14.50 0.43
C ALA A 359 -9.95 13.61 1.32
N PHE A 360 -10.61 12.77 2.12
CA PHE A 360 -9.98 11.74 2.93
C PHE A 360 -10.04 10.41 2.19
N ALA A 361 -9.75 9.30 2.84
CA ALA A 361 -9.65 8.01 2.16
C ALA A 361 -10.91 7.67 1.34
N ASP A 362 -12.09 7.78 1.94
CA ASP A 362 -13.34 7.43 1.26
C ASP A 362 -13.59 8.32 0.05
N GLN A 363 -13.34 9.63 0.16
CA GLN A 363 -13.50 10.57 -0.96
C GLN A 363 -12.47 10.29 -2.06
N LYS A 364 -11.25 9.88 -1.71
CA LYS A 364 -10.22 9.53 -2.69
C LYS A 364 -10.57 8.24 -3.45
N VAL A 365 -11.17 7.26 -2.78
CA VAL A 365 -11.71 6.08 -3.46
C VAL A 365 -12.77 6.48 -4.48
N GLN A 366 -13.67 7.39 -4.11
CA GLN A 366 -14.70 7.91 -5.04
C GLN A 366 -14.09 8.66 -6.22
N GLU A 367 -13.01 9.43 -6.01
CA GLU A 367 -12.28 10.10 -7.09
C GLU A 367 -11.65 9.08 -8.05
N VAL A 368 -11.04 8.02 -7.53
CA VAL A 368 -10.51 6.92 -8.34
C VAL A 368 -11.61 6.27 -9.17
N VAL A 369 -12.74 5.93 -8.56
CA VAL A 369 -13.89 5.29 -9.22
C VAL A 369 -14.46 6.19 -10.32
N THR A 370 -14.57 7.49 -10.08
CA THR A 370 -15.01 8.47 -11.08
C THR A 370 -14.07 8.50 -12.29
N LEU A 371 -12.77 8.60 -12.05
CA LEU A 371 -11.77 8.60 -13.12
C LEU A 371 -11.75 7.29 -13.91
N ALA A 372 -11.92 6.16 -13.23
CA ALA A 372 -12.03 4.86 -13.86
C ALA A 372 -13.23 4.77 -14.80
N ARG A 373 -14.36 5.36 -14.41
CA ARG A 373 -15.54 5.45 -15.29
C ARG A 373 -15.22 6.22 -16.57
N GLY A 374 -14.44 7.30 -16.46
CA GLY A 374 -13.94 8.03 -17.62
C GLY A 374 -13.04 7.20 -18.53
N LEU A 375 -12.16 6.37 -17.96
CA LEU A 375 -11.31 5.44 -18.71
C LEU A 375 -12.13 4.36 -19.43
N ASP A 376 -13.16 3.81 -18.79
CA ASP A 376 -13.97 2.71 -19.31
C ASP A 376 -15.04 3.18 -20.31
N GLU A 377 -15.70 4.31 -20.03
CA GLU A 377 -16.88 4.77 -20.77
C GLU A 377 -16.59 5.96 -21.70
N GLY A 378 -15.41 6.56 -21.59
CA GLY A 378 -15.04 7.81 -22.24
C GLY A 378 -15.17 9.02 -21.33
N TRP A 379 -14.34 10.02 -21.53
CA TRP A 379 -14.24 11.17 -20.64
C TRP A 379 -15.50 12.03 -20.56
N GLU A 380 -16.34 11.99 -21.59
CA GLU A 380 -17.64 12.68 -21.59
C GLU A 380 -18.56 12.18 -20.48
N ALA A 381 -18.44 10.90 -20.10
CA ALA A 381 -19.25 10.30 -19.05
C ALA A 381 -19.08 10.97 -17.68
N ILE A 382 -17.95 11.65 -17.46
CA ILE A 382 -17.63 12.31 -16.19
C ILE A 382 -17.53 13.84 -16.31
N ASP A 383 -18.00 14.44 -17.40
CA ASP A 383 -17.95 15.90 -17.60
C ASP A 383 -18.59 16.68 -16.45
N GLY A 384 -19.69 16.18 -15.89
CA GLY A 384 -20.38 16.81 -14.76
C GLY A 384 -19.51 16.82 -13.51
N GLU A 385 -18.88 15.71 -13.17
CA GLU A 385 -18.02 15.57 -11.99
C GLU A 385 -16.75 16.41 -12.16
N VAL A 386 -16.17 16.45 -13.36
CA VAL A 386 -15.00 17.30 -13.67
C VAL A 386 -15.34 18.77 -13.50
N ALA A 387 -16.48 19.22 -14.04
CA ALA A 387 -16.94 20.61 -13.90
C ALA A 387 -17.18 21.00 -12.45
N GLU A 388 -17.81 20.12 -11.66
CA GLU A 388 -18.04 20.35 -10.24
C GLU A 388 -16.74 20.46 -9.45
N ALA A 389 -15.77 19.57 -9.73
CA ALA A 389 -14.45 19.63 -9.10
C ALA A 389 -13.74 20.95 -9.40
N THR A 390 -13.78 21.41 -10.65
CA THR A 390 -13.20 22.68 -11.06
C THR A 390 -13.87 23.86 -10.35
N ARG A 391 -15.20 23.84 -10.26
CA ARG A 391 -15.97 24.87 -9.55
C ARG A 391 -15.54 24.98 -8.09
N VAL A 392 -15.40 23.87 -7.41
CA VAL A 392 -15.00 23.81 -5.99
C VAL A 392 -13.57 24.35 -5.81
N LEU A 393 -12.65 24.00 -6.70
CA LEU A 393 -11.27 24.50 -6.65
C LEU A 393 -11.20 26.02 -6.88
N GLU A 394 -11.98 26.54 -7.81
CA GLU A 394 -12.09 27.99 -8.04
C GLU A 394 -12.68 28.70 -6.84
N GLN A 395 -13.70 28.15 -6.23
CA GLN A 395 -14.31 28.67 -4.99
C GLN A 395 -13.28 28.72 -3.86
N ARG A 396 -12.49 27.65 -3.67
CA ARG A 396 -11.44 27.62 -2.65
C ARG A 396 -10.37 28.68 -2.89
N ALA A 397 -9.92 28.82 -4.13
CA ALA A 397 -8.90 29.79 -4.50
C ALA A 397 -9.37 31.26 -4.27
N ALA A 398 -10.65 31.52 -4.45
CA ALA A 398 -11.26 32.84 -4.27
C ALA A 398 -11.66 33.15 -2.82
N ALA A 399 -11.71 32.13 -1.94
CA ALA A 399 -12.20 32.27 -0.57
C ALA A 399 -11.20 33.05 0.30
N PRO A 400 -11.66 34.09 1.04
CA PRO A 400 -10.80 34.79 1.99
C PRO A 400 -10.29 33.86 3.08
N GLY A 401 -8.99 33.92 3.36
CA GLY A 401 -8.38 33.15 4.46
C GLY A 401 -8.30 31.64 4.21
N VAL A 402 -8.29 31.21 2.96
CA VAL A 402 -8.09 29.80 2.60
C VAL A 402 -6.84 29.17 3.25
N VAL A 403 -5.87 29.98 3.62
CA VAL A 403 -4.59 29.59 4.21
C VAL A 403 -4.49 30.07 5.67
N ARG A 404 -5.59 30.03 6.43
CA ARG A 404 -5.57 30.39 7.85
C ARG A 404 -4.76 29.38 8.67
N PRO A 405 -3.90 29.86 9.61
CA PRO A 405 -3.09 28.95 10.43
C PRO A 405 -3.91 27.92 11.22
N GLU A 406 -5.09 28.29 11.72
CA GLU A 406 -5.96 27.39 12.46
C GLU A 406 -6.47 26.22 11.60
N VAL A 407 -6.82 26.48 10.36
CA VAL A 407 -7.25 25.45 9.41
C VAL A 407 -6.09 24.51 9.11
N ARG A 408 -4.90 25.01 8.84
CA ARG A 408 -3.70 24.21 8.61
C ARG A 408 -3.36 23.34 9.82
N SER A 409 -3.40 23.90 11.01
CA SER A 409 -3.08 23.19 12.24
C SER A 409 -4.04 22.01 12.48
N ARG A 410 -5.35 22.22 12.35
CA ARG A 410 -6.35 21.16 12.51
C ARG A 410 -6.23 20.09 11.43
N THR A 411 -5.98 20.50 10.21
CA THR A 411 -5.85 19.57 9.08
C THR A 411 -4.60 18.72 9.23
N ALA A 412 -3.49 19.28 9.67
CA ALA A 412 -2.27 18.52 9.97
C ALA A 412 -2.49 17.51 11.09
N ALA A 413 -3.23 17.89 12.15
CA ALA A 413 -3.56 16.99 13.25
C ALA A 413 -4.41 15.79 12.82
N LEU A 414 -5.25 15.95 11.78
CA LEU A 414 -6.06 14.85 11.24
C LEU A 414 -5.21 13.84 10.46
N THR A 415 -4.11 14.29 9.82
CA THR A 415 -3.22 13.40 9.08
C THR A 415 -2.25 12.63 9.97
N ASP A 416 -1.93 13.15 11.14
CA ASP A 416 -0.99 12.56 12.11
C ASP A 416 -1.68 11.57 13.06
N ALA A 417 -2.97 11.43 13.00
CA ALA A 417 -3.79 10.56 13.82
C ALA A 417 -4.08 9.23 13.14
#